data_074f383f4fa05cbd6cb1b418e69ccf87
#
_entry.id   074f383f4fa05cbd6cb1b418e69ccf87
#
_cell.length_a   1.000
_cell.length_b   1.000
_cell.length_c   1.000
_cell.angle_alpha   90.00
_cell.angle_beta   90.00
_cell.angle_gamma   90.00
#
_symmetry.space_group_name_H-M   'P 1'
#
loop_
_entity.id
_entity.type
_entity.pdbx_description
1 polymer ?
#
loop_
_entity_poly.entity_id
_entity_poly.type
_entity_poly.pdbx_seq_one_letter_code
_entity_poly.pdbx_strand_id
1 'polypeptide(L)'
;MVIWNDVKAITAFSLEFRSEIKAVRISRSRIIAVLLNSVHIYAFSQPPENLHVFETYDNPLGLCALSAKTLAFPGRKAGYLQLFDLTSGNVTIIPAHATPLAAINISPNGDLIATASERVGHCLDRIPLP
;
A
#
# COMPACT_ATOMS: atom_id res chain seq x y z
N MET A 1 9.50 -10.17 8.46
CA MET A 1 9.72 -8.71 8.36
C MET A 1 10.29 -8.22 9.68
N VAL A 2 11.35 -7.46 9.61
CA VAL A 2 12.03 -6.94 10.81
C VAL A 2 12.10 -5.42 10.72
N ILE A 3 11.73 -4.76 11.80
CA ILE A 3 11.80 -3.29 11.92
C ILE A 3 12.96 -2.94 12.83
N TRP A 4 13.86 -2.11 12.33
CA TRP A 4 15.06 -1.69 13.04
C TRP A 4 14.94 -0.28 13.60
N ASN A 5 15.51 -0.07 14.78
CA ASN A 5 15.69 1.26 15.35
C ASN A 5 17.12 1.72 15.03
N ASP A 6 17.27 2.62 14.08
CA ASP A 6 18.57 3.09 13.59
C ASP A 6 19.43 3.76 14.68
N VAL A 7 18.78 4.50 15.58
CA VAL A 7 19.47 5.22 16.65
C VAL A 7 20.16 4.27 17.61
N LYS A 8 19.50 3.15 17.93
CA LYS A 8 20.01 2.16 18.89
C LYS A 8 20.61 0.93 18.22
N ALA A 9 20.50 0.83 16.89
CA ALA A 9 20.96 -0.32 16.10
C ALA A 9 20.40 -1.66 16.62
N ILE A 10 19.16 -1.66 17.10
CA ILE A 10 18.49 -2.86 17.62
C ILE A 10 17.19 -3.09 16.86
N THR A 11 16.75 -4.36 16.86
CA THR A 11 15.47 -4.72 16.28
C THR A 11 14.34 -4.17 17.15
N ALA A 12 13.52 -3.26 16.61
CA ALA A 12 12.37 -2.74 17.34
C ALA A 12 11.28 -3.79 17.50
N PHE A 13 10.98 -4.55 16.43
CA PHE A 13 10.09 -5.71 16.46
C PHE A 13 10.19 -6.48 15.15
N SER A 14 9.61 -7.66 15.15
CA SER A 14 9.62 -8.57 14.02
C SER A 14 8.19 -9.08 13.76
N LEU A 15 7.85 -9.23 12.48
CA LEU A 15 6.59 -9.80 12.03
C LEU A 15 6.89 -10.96 11.08
N GLU A 16 6.14 -12.05 11.23
CA GLU A 16 6.28 -13.23 10.38
C GLU A 16 5.03 -13.43 9.53
N PHE A 17 5.22 -13.77 8.26
CA PHE A 17 4.15 -14.05 7.32
C PHE A 17 4.39 -15.40 6.65
N ARG A 18 3.31 -16.08 6.27
CA ARG A 18 3.39 -17.36 5.55
C ARG A 18 3.81 -17.20 4.10
N SER A 19 3.56 -16.01 3.53
CA SER A 19 3.88 -15.68 2.14
C SER A 19 5.05 -14.73 2.07
N GLU A 20 5.71 -14.69 0.92
CA GLU A 20 6.78 -13.74 0.66
C GLU A 20 6.28 -12.31 0.72
N ILE A 21 7.00 -11.45 1.42
CA ILE A 21 6.69 -10.02 1.48
C ILE A 21 7.25 -9.35 0.24
N LYS A 22 6.38 -8.65 -0.51
CA LYS A 22 6.77 -7.94 -1.74
C LYS A 22 7.25 -6.53 -1.49
N ALA A 23 6.70 -5.86 -0.48
CA ALA A 23 7.10 -4.49 -0.14
C ALA A 23 6.72 -4.17 1.30
N VAL A 24 7.39 -3.18 1.88
CA VAL A 24 7.09 -2.66 3.21
C VAL A 24 7.08 -1.14 3.13
N ARG A 25 6.11 -0.52 3.80
CA ARG A 25 6.03 0.93 3.96
C ARG A 25 5.84 1.25 5.44
N ILE A 26 6.46 2.32 5.88
CA ILE A 26 6.40 2.74 7.29
C ILE A 26 6.03 4.22 7.35
N SER A 27 5.06 4.55 8.20
CA SER A 27 4.75 5.91 8.61
C SER A 27 5.00 6.04 10.11
N ARG A 28 4.71 7.21 10.67
CA ARG A 28 4.91 7.44 12.11
C ARG A 28 4.08 6.51 12.99
N SER A 29 2.90 6.09 12.51
CA SER A 29 1.94 5.33 13.31
C SER A 29 1.54 4.01 12.71
N ARG A 30 2.03 3.68 11.50
CA ARG A 30 1.58 2.50 10.76
C ARG A 30 2.74 1.78 10.09
N ILE A 31 2.60 0.46 10.02
CA ILE A 31 3.47 -0.42 9.23
C ILE A 31 2.59 -1.11 8.21
N ILE A 32 2.99 -1.07 6.96
CA ILE A 32 2.25 -1.70 5.87
C ILE A 32 3.12 -2.79 5.24
N ALA A 33 2.62 -4.02 5.23
CA ALA A 33 3.26 -5.15 4.57
C ALA A 33 2.43 -5.53 3.34
N VAL A 34 3.08 -5.56 2.18
CA VAL A 34 2.44 -5.88 0.90
C VAL A 34 2.89 -7.27 0.47
N LEU A 35 1.92 -8.17 0.32
CA LEU A 35 2.11 -9.52 -0.15
C LEU A 35 1.55 -9.66 -1.56
N LEU A 36 1.63 -10.85 -2.14
CA LEU A 36 1.15 -11.08 -3.51
C LEU A 36 -0.34 -10.76 -3.67
N ASN A 37 -1.16 -11.19 -2.73
CA ASN A 37 -2.62 -11.08 -2.81
C ASN A 37 -3.26 -10.33 -1.63
N SER A 38 -2.47 -9.68 -0.79
CA SER A 38 -3.00 -8.98 0.36
C SER A 38 -2.10 -7.84 0.80
N VAL A 39 -2.71 -6.87 1.49
CA VAL A 39 -2.03 -5.78 2.15
C VAL A 39 -2.43 -5.80 3.62
N HIS A 40 -1.44 -5.83 4.50
CA HIS A 40 -1.64 -5.87 5.95
C HIS A 40 -1.21 -4.55 6.56
N ILE A 41 -2.06 -3.98 7.39
CA ILE A 41 -1.80 -2.71 8.08
C ILE A 41 -1.72 -2.96 9.57
N TYR A 42 -0.60 -2.55 10.18
CA TYR A 42 -0.35 -2.70 11.62
C TYR A 42 -0.19 -1.34 12.28
N ALA A 43 -0.61 -1.26 13.53
CA ALA A 43 -0.22 -0.15 14.39
C ALA A 43 1.25 -0.27 14.75
N PHE A 44 1.96 0.84 14.78
CA PHE A 44 3.36 0.89 15.18
C PHE A 44 3.45 0.87 16.72
N SER A 45 3.28 -0.32 17.29
CA SER A 45 3.24 -0.55 18.74
C SER A 45 4.02 -1.80 19.09
N GLN A 46 4.21 -2.08 20.37
CA GLN A 46 4.87 -3.29 20.86
C GLN A 46 3.93 -4.06 21.78
N PRO A 47 3.43 -5.25 21.36
CA PRO A 47 3.62 -5.84 20.02
C PRO A 47 2.82 -5.11 18.95
N PRO A 48 3.19 -5.22 17.68
CA PRO A 48 2.42 -4.61 16.59
C PRO A 48 1.01 -5.19 16.56
N GLU A 49 0.01 -4.32 16.42
CA GLU A 49 -1.38 -4.73 16.34
C GLU A 49 -1.85 -4.71 14.90
N ASN A 50 -2.41 -5.81 14.43
CA ASN A 50 -3.00 -5.87 13.09
C ASN A 50 -4.31 -5.07 13.09
N LEU A 51 -4.36 -4.01 12.29
CA LEU A 51 -5.53 -3.15 12.18
C LEU A 51 -6.43 -3.54 11.01
N HIS A 52 -5.85 -3.88 9.88
CA HIS A 52 -6.59 -4.20 8.66
C HIS A 52 -5.84 -5.19 7.79
N VAL A 53 -6.61 -6.01 7.05
CA VAL A 53 -6.11 -6.86 5.98
C VAL A 53 -7.01 -6.65 4.78
N PHE A 54 -6.42 -6.27 3.64
CA PHE A 54 -7.15 -6.10 2.39
C PHE A 54 -6.69 -7.14 1.38
N GLU A 55 -7.63 -7.76 0.68
CA GLU A 55 -7.32 -8.64 -0.44
C GLU A 55 -7.06 -7.82 -1.69
N THR A 56 -6.11 -8.25 -2.50
CA THR A 56 -5.75 -7.60 -3.75
C THR A 56 -5.69 -8.61 -4.89
N TYR A 57 -5.77 -8.11 -6.11
CA TYR A 57 -5.37 -8.87 -7.28
C TYR A 57 -3.86 -9.14 -7.20
N ASP A 58 -3.38 -10.16 -7.92
CA ASP A 58 -1.95 -10.51 -7.91
C ASP A 58 -1.06 -9.27 -8.05
N ASN A 59 -0.19 -9.07 -7.08
CA ASN A 59 0.66 -7.89 -6.97
C ASN A 59 2.13 -8.30 -6.83
N PRO A 60 2.71 -8.91 -7.88
CA PRO A 60 4.09 -9.41 -7.82
C PRO A 60 5.12 -8.29 -7.69
N LEU A 61 4.80 -7.08 -8.10
CA LEU A 61 5.69 -5.92 -8.01
C LEU A 61 5.65 -5.24 -6.65
N GLY A 62 4.73 -5.64 -5.78
CA GLY A 62 4.57 -5.00 -4.47
C GLY A 62 4.10 -3.57 -4.56
N LEU A 63 3.19 -3.28 -5.49
CA LEU A 63 2.71 -1.92 -5.72
C LEU A 63 1.98 -1.38 -4.50
N CYS A 64 2.41 -0.21 -4.04
CA CYS A 64 1.84 0.46 -2.89
C CYS A 64 2.39 1.88 -2.85
N ALA A 65 1.56 2.85 -2.53
CA ALA A 65 2.00 4.22 -2.33
C ALA A 65 1.37 4.77 -1.05
N LEU A 66 2.15 5.50 -0.29
CA LEU A 66 1.74 6.02 1.01
C LEU A 66 1.99 7.51 1.08
N SER A 67 0.96 8.26 1.44
CA SER A 67 1.09 9.66 1.84
C SER A 67 0.85 9.78 3.35
N ALA A 68 0.81 11.01 3.86
CA ALA A 68 0.61 11.23 5.30
C ALA A 68 -0.67 10.58 5.84
N LYS A 69 -1.72 10.49 5.03
CA LYS A 69 -3.02 9.97 5.47
C LYS A 69 -3.69 8.98 4.52
N THR A 70 -3.10 8.72 3.35
CA THR A 70 -3.73 7.86 2.34
C THR A 70 -2.78 6.77 1.91
N LEU A 71 -3.28 5.54 1.86
CA LEU A 71 -2.59 4.38 1.33
C LEU A 71 -3.27 3.97 0.03
N ALA A 72 -2.50 3.81 -1.04
CA ALA A 72 -3.00 3.35 -2.33
C ALA A 72 -2.37 2.01 -2.69
N PHE A 73 -3.18 1.07 -3.14
CA PHE A 73 -2.73 -0.27 -3.52
C PHE A 73 -3.70 -0.88 -4.52
N PRO A 74 -3.31 -1.97 -5.23
CA PRO A 74 -4.21 -2.61 -6.18
C PRO A 74 -5.50 -3.10 -5.51
N GLY A 75 -6.61 -2.99 -6.23
CA GLY A 75 -7.88 -3.55 -5.78
C GLY A 75 -7.97 -5.06 -6.00
N ARG A 76 -9.15 -5.64 -5.79
CA ARG A 76 -9.37 -7.08 -5.93
C ARG A 76 -9.41 -7.56 -7.37
N LYS A 77 -9.66 -6.65 -8.31
CA LYS A 77 -9.73 -6.95 -9.73
C LYS A 77 -8.60 -6.28 -10.48
N ALA A 78 -8.19 -6.90 -11.60
CA ALA A 78 -7.16 -6.34 -12.46
C ALA A 78 -7.48 -4.90 -12.87
N GLY A 79 -6.52 -3.99 -12.72
CA GLY A 79 -6.68 -2.59 -13.09
C GLY A 79 -7.41 -1.72 -12.09
N TYR A 80 -7.96 -2.30 -11.03
CA TYR A 80 -8.63 -1.55 -9.98
C TYR A 80 -7.61 -1.01 -8.97
N LEU A 81 -7.87 0.21 -8.53
CA LEU A 81 -7.08 0.88 -7.49
C LEU A 81 -7.94 0.99 -6.23
N GLN A 82 -7.33 0.73 -5.09
CA GLN A 82 -8.00 0.88 -3.80
C GLN A 82 -7.25 1.93 -2.98
N LEU A 83 -8.02 2.86 -2.41
CA LEU A 83 -7.50 3.91 -1.54
C LEU A 83 -8.04 3.71 -0.13
N PHE A 84 -7.18 3.75 0.85
CA PHE A 84 -7.55 3.64 2.25
C PHE A 84 -7.12 4.90 3.00
N ASP A 85 -8.08 5.60 3.60
CA ASP A 85 -7.79 6.77 4.44
C ASP A 85 -7.39 6.27 5.83
N LEU A 86 -6.13 6.48 6.20
CA LEU A 86 -5.58 6.04 7.48
C LEU A 86 -6.20 6.77 8.68
N THR A 87 -6.77 7.95 8.45
CA THR A 87 -7.37 8.77 9.51
C THR A 87 -8.83 8.37 9.75
N SER A 88 -9.64 8.31 8.69
CA SER A 88 -11.08 8.04 8.80
C SER A 88 -11.44 6.57 8.68
N GLY A 89 -10.58 5.76 8.08
CA GLY A 89 -10.88 4.36 7.78
C GLY A 89 -11.72 4.16 6.53
N ASN A 90 -11.97 5.20 5.76
CA ASN A 90 -12.75 5.11 4.53
C ASN A 90 -11.97 4.42 3.42
N VAL A 91 -12.69 3.59 2.64
CA VAL A 91 -12.13 2.86 1.50
C VAL A 91 -12.79 3.37 0.23
N THR A 92 -11.99 3.69 -0.78
CA THR A 92 -12.46 4.10 -2.10
C THR A 92 -11.90 3.14 -3.15
N ILE A 93 -12.74 2.66 -4.06
CA ILE A 93 -12.35 1.74 -5.13
C ILE A 93 -12.50 2.47 -6.47
N ILE A 94 -11.44 2.49 -7.27
CA ILE A 94 -11.41 3.19 -8.56
C ILE A 94 -11.08 2.18 -9.66
N PRO A 95 -11.95 2.02 -10.68
CA PRO A 95 -11.64 1.20 -11.86
C PRO A 95 -10.72 1.98 -12.81
N ALA A 96 -9.44 2.05 -12.48
CA ALA A 96 -8.48 2.93 -13.15
C ALA A 96 -8.08 2.47 -14.55
N HIS A 97 -7.92 1.16 -14.74
CA HIS A 97 -7.44 0.58 -16.02
C HIS A 97 -8.15 -0.74 -16.33
N ALA A 98 -8.09 -1.15 -17.59
CA ALA A 98 -8.65 -2.42 -18.05
C ALA A 98 -7.71 -3.62 -17.81
N THR A 99 -6.41 -3.36 -17.65
CA THR A 99 -5.39 -4.38 -17.43
C THR A 99 -4.73 -4.18 -16.06
N PRO A 100 -4.00 -5.18 -15.54
CA PRO A 100 -3.37 -5.05 -14.22
C PRO A 100 -2.50 -3.80 -14.09
N LEU A 101 -2.43 -3.26 -12.88
CA LEU A 101 -1.61 -2.09 -12.58
C LEU A 101 -0.12 -2.45 -12.64
N ALA A 102 0.68 -1.54 -13.18
CA ALA A 102 2.13 -1.65 -13.27
C ALA A 102 2.85 -0.63 -12.39
N ALA A 103 2.20 0.47 -12.02
CA ALA A 103 2.77 1.49 -11.17
C ALA A 103 1.69 2.28 -10.43
N ILE A 104 2.00 2.70 -9.22
CA ILE A 104 1.16 3.58 -8.41
C ILE A 104 2.08 4.58 -7.72
N ASN A 105 1.71 5.87 -7.74
CA ASN A 105 2.44 6.89 -7.00
C ASN A 105 1.47 7.96 -6.49
N ILE A 106 1.80 8.54 -5.35
CA ILE A 106 1.03 9.63 -4.73
C ILE A 106 1.93 10.86 -4.64
N SER A 107 1.36 12.04 -4.91
CA SER A 107 2.09 13.30 -4.73
C SER A 107 2.49 13.49 -3.26
N PRO A 108 3.60 14.23 -2.98
CA PRO A 108 4.08 14.40 -1.60
C PRO A 108 3.04 14.98 -0.64
N ASN A 109 2.16 15.86 -1.13
CA ASN A 109 1.09 16.44 -0.31
C ASN A 109 -0.16 15.56 -0.21
N GLY A 110 -0.19 14.43 -0.92
CA GLY A 110 -1.31 13.49 -0.89
C GLY A 110 -2.53 13.90 -1.69
N ASP A 111 -2.46 14.94 -2.51
CA ASP A 111 -3.62 15.46 -3.24
C ASP A 111 -3.87 14.76 -4.57
N LEU A 112 -2.85 14.17 -5.16
CA LEU A 112 -2.92 13.54 -6.47
C LEU A 112 -2.34 12.15 -6.46
N ILE A 113 -2.91 11.26 -7.28
CA ILE A 113 -2.39 9.93 -7.50
C ILE A 113 -2.24 9.68 -8.99
N ALA A 114 -1.18 8.98 -9.36
CA ALA A 114 -0.92 8.54 -10.73
C ALA A 114 -0.81 7.02 -10.76
N THR A 115 -1.40 6.42 -11.79
CA THR A 115 -1.32 4.96 -11.99
C THR A 115 -0.99 4.65 -13.44
N ALA A 116 -0.35 3.52 -13.66
CA ALA A 116 -0.08 2.99 -14.98
C ALA A 116 -0.47 1.51 -15.02
N SER A 117 -0.93 1.04 -16.17
CA SER A 117 -1.24 -0.37 -16.38
C SER A 117 -0.12 -1.08 -17.11
N GLU A 118 -0.19 -2.41 -17.14
CA GLU A 118 0.78 -3.25 -17.88
C GLU A 118 0.71 -3.02 -19.39
N ARG A 119 -0.40 -2.48 -19.90
CA ARG A 119 -0.54 -2.17 -21.29
C ARG A 119 0.31 -0.97 -21.66
N VAL A 120 1.22 -1.14 -22.61
CA VAL A 120 2.17 -0.11 -23.03
C VAL A 120 1.45 1.16 -23.48
N GLY A 121 1.92 2.32 -23.00
CA GLY A 121 1.38 3.62 -23.37
C GLY A 121 0.11 4.05 -22.64
N HIS A 122 -0.43 3.20 -21.76
CA HIS A 122 -1.60 3.56 -20.98
C HIS A 122 -1.18 4.04 -19.59
N CYS A 123 -1.41 5.31 -19.34
CA CYS A 123 -1.19 5.93 -18.03
C CYS A 123 -2.38 6.82 -17.69
N LEU A 124 -2.91 6.65 -16.50
CA LEU A 124 -3.90 7.57 -15.94
C LEU A 124 -3.14 8.63 -15.17
N ASP A 125 -2.99 9.82 -15.77
CA ASP A 125 -2.05 10.83 -15.30
C ASP A 125 -2.34 11.32 -13.87
N ARG A 126 -3.58 11.68 -13.59
CA ARG A 126 -3.93 12.27 -12.29
C ARG A 126 -5.35 11.95 -11.91
N ILE A 127 -5.53 11.52 -10.66
CA ILE A 127 -6.84 11.40 -10.01
C ILE A 127 -6.78 12.29 -8.76
N PRO A 128 -7.63 13.36 -8.67
CA PRO A 128 -7.73 14.12 -7.43
C PRO A 128 -8.25 13.20 -6.32
N LEU A 129 -7.59 13.22 -5.17
CA LEU A 129 -8.03 12.43 -4.02
C LEU A 129 -9.21 13.13 -3.32
N PRO A 130 -10.20 12.34 -2.87
CA PRO A 130 -11.35 12.91 -2.15
C PRO A 130 -10.99 13.52 -0.80
#